data_79827dab10823354d97a710d2274b55b
#
_entry.id   79827dab10823354d97a710d2274b55b
#
_cell.length_a   1.000
_cell.length_b   1.000
_cell.length_c   1.000
_cell.angle_alpha   90.00
_cell.angle_beta   90.00
_cell.angle_gamma   90.00
#
_symmetry.space_group_name_H-M   'P 1'
#
loop_
_entity.id
_entity.type
_entity.pdbx_description
1 polymer ?
#
loop_
_entity_poly.entity_id
_entity_poly.type
_entity_poly.pdbx_seq_one_letter_code
_entity_poly.pdbx_strand_id
1 'polypeptide(L)'
;MSDQSVSTVRSASHAGTLTIQSKFDCRETMDRLQAGTLARGIKVFAHIDFRRDAEANGLELEDCSLLVIGNPKLGTKLLQENPHVGIELPLKVLVFTMPSGVTLLEFNDLIVLADRFGIDQPNLEVLSKMQHVMAGLVREAAGQDLAQP
;
A
#
# COMPACT_ATOMS: atom_id res chain seq x y z
N MET A 1 4.06 8.64 29.45
CA MET A 1 3.99 8.51 29.06
C MET A 1 3.89 8.45 27.97
N SER A 2 3.85 8.49 27.36
CA SER A 2 3.58 8.57 26.49
C SER A 2 3.96 8.11 25.43
N ASP A 3 3.84 7.59 24.88
CA ASP A 3 4.01 6.96 23.99
C ASP A 3 4.00 7.45 22.87
N GLN A 4 4.52 7.79 22.32
CA GLN A 4 4.61 8.07 21.34
C GLN A 4 4.52 7.50 20.34
N SER A 5 4.11 7.28 20.02
CA SER A 5 3.71 7.00 18.96
C SER A 5 4.53 6.98 17.90
N VAL A 6 5.20 6.23 17.81
CA VAL A 6 5.85 5.97 16.71
C VAL A 6 4.99 5.63 15.67
N SER A 7 4.90 6.34 14.70
CA SER A 7 4.10 5.99 13.66
C SER A 7 4.69 4.93 12.91
N THR A 8 4.26 3.81 13.15
CA THR A 8 4.75 2.65 12.50
C THR A 8 3.70 2.11 11.61
N VAL A 9 4.12 1.51 10.56
CA VAL A 9 3.25 0.65 9.76
C VAL A 9 2.93 -0.55 10.63
N ARG A 10 1.65 -0.78 10.86
CA ARG A 10 1.20 -1.83 11.77
C ARG A 10 0.41 -2.90 11.04
N SER A 11 0.43 -4.08 11.60
CA SER A 11 -0.47 -5.13 11.16
C SER A 11 -1.91 -4.69 11.40
N ALA A 12 -2.74 -4.80 10.40
CA ALA A 12 -4.15 -4.50 10.56
C ALA A 12 -4.84 -5.63 11.32
N SER A 13 -6.09 -5.38 11.71
CA SER A 13 -6.89 -6.42 12.35
C SER A 13 -7.12 -7.62 11.43
N HIS A 14 -6.97 -7.44 10.13
CA HIS A 14 -7.09 -8.52 9.15
C HIS A 14 -5.70 -9.06 8.84
N ALA A 15 -5.58 -10.37 8.82
CA ALA A 15 -4.31 -11.01 8.55
C ALA A 15 -3.81 -10.67 7.14
N GLY A 16 -2.53 -10.35 7.05
CA GLY A 16 -1.87 -10.15 5.77
C GLY A 16 -1.87 -8.74 5.24
N THR A 17 -2.38 -7.75 5.98
CA THR A 17 -2.28 -6.34 5.58
C THR A 17 -1.56 -5.51 6.63
N LEU A 18 -1.01 -4.40 6.19
CA LEU A 18 -0.33 -3.41 7.03
C LEU A 18 -1.02 -2.07 6.85
N THR A 19 -1.16 -1.31 7.93
CA THR A 19 -1.80 0.01 7.88
C THR A 19 -0.94 1.07 8.53
N ILE A 20 -1.16 2.32 8.11
CA ILE A 20 -0.58 3.48 8.75
C ILE A 20 -1.59 4.62 8.71
N GLN A 21 -1.66 5.41 9.77
CA GLN A 21 -2.54 6.57 9.81
C GLN A 21 -1.87 7.75 9.12
N SER A 22 -2.61 8.45 8.26
CA SER A 22 -2.14 9.67 7.60
C SER A 22 -2.43 10.89 8.47
N LYS A 23 -1.56 11.88 8.38
CA LYS A 23 -1.76 13.20 8.97
C LYS A 23 -2.64 14.09 8.11
N PHE A 24 -2.95 13.66 6.89
CA PHE A 24 -3.66 14.45 5.89
C PHE A 24 -5.02 13.82 5.58
N ASP A 25 -5.85 14.55 4.86
CA ASP A 25 -7.10 13.98 4.37
C ASP A 25 -6.80 12.99 3.22
N CYS A 26 -7.85 12.31 2.78
CA CYS A 26 -7.70 11.25 1.79
C CYS A 26 -7.13 11.79 0.46
N ARG A 27 -7.59 12.95 0.03
CA ARG A 27 -7.15 13.54 -1.24
C ARG A 27 -5.68 13.90 -1.19
N GLU A 28 -5.24 14.60 -0.17
CA GLU A 28 -3.84 14.98 -0.06
C GLU A 28 -2.96 13.75 0.12
N THR A 29 -3.40 12.78 0.91
CA THR A 29 -2.66 11.53 1.08
C THR A 29 -2.47 10.82 -0.26
N MET A 30 -3.51 10.73 -1.07
CA MET A 30 -3.42 10.09 -2.38
C MET A 30 -2.51 10.87 -3.32
N ASP A 31 -2.60 12.21 -3.33
CA ASP A 31 -1.72 13.04 -4.14
C ASP A 31 -0.25 12.82 -3.77
N ARG A 32 0.04 12.77 -2.46
CA ARG A 32 1.38 12.51 -1.96
C ARG A 32 1.85 11.10 -2.33
N LEU A 33 0.95 10.13 -2.24
CA LEU A 33 1.25 8.74 -2.60
C LEU A 33 1.61 8.62 -4.08
N GLN A 34 0.84 9.26 -4.95
CA GLN A 34 1.12 9.26 -6.40
C GLN A 34 2.46 9.92 -6.69
N ALA A 35 2.71 11.09 -6.10
CA ALA A 35 3.96 11.80 -6.30
C ALA A 35 5.16 10.97 -5.83
N GLY A 36 5.05 10.36 -4.66
CA GLY A 36 6.12 9.52 -4.12
C GLY A 36 6.36 8.26 -4.95
N THR A 37 5.31 7.69 -5.50
CA THR A 37 5.40 6.53 -6.39
C THR A 37 6.18 6.89 -7.65
N LEU A 38 5.82 7.99 -8.30
CA LEU A 38 6.49 8.45 -9.51
C LEU A 38 7.95 8.84 -9.24
N ALA A 39 8.20 9.49 -8.10
CA ALA A 39 9.56 9.90 -7.74
C ALA A 39 10.50 8.70 -7.56
N ARG A 40 9.95 7.54 -7.24
CA ARG A 40 10.73 6.30 -7.09
C ARG A 40 10.83 5.51 -8.39
N GLY A 41 10.31 6.03 -9.49
CA GLY A 41 10.31 5.32 -10.76
C GLY A 41 9.39 4.11 -10.79
N ILE A 42 8.43 4.05 -9.89
CA ILE A 42 7.45 2.97 -9.84
C ILE A 42 6.30 3.34 -10.78
N LYS A 43 5.80 2.34 -11.51
CA LYS A 43 4.73 2.57 -12.48
C LYS A 43 3.38 2.62 -11.79
N VAL A 44 2.56 3.61 -12.16
CA VAL A 44 1.17 3.67 -11.74
C VAL A 44 0.34 3.04 -12.86
N PHE A 45 -0.35 1.95 -12.53
CA PHE A 45 -1.20 1.24 -13.48
C PHE A 45 -2.62 1.78 -13.51
N ALA A 46 -3.14 2.16 -12.34
CA ALA A 46 -4.51 2.65 -12.23
C ALA A 46 -4.71 3.39 -10.92
N HIS A 47 -5.70 4.27 -10.92
CA HIS A 47 -6.20 4.93 -9.72
C HIS A 47 -7.72 4.77 -9.76
N ILE A 48 -8.26 4.07 -8.77
CA ILE A 48 -9.69 3.75 -8.72
C ILE A 48 -10.29 4.53 -7.55
N ASP A 49 -11.31 5.33 -7.84
CA ASP A 49 -12.01 6.13 -6.84
C ASP A 49 -13.35 5.46 -6.52
N PHE A 50 -13.39 4.72 -5.43
CA PHE A 50 -14.57 3.96 -5.05
C PHE A 50 -15.73 4.87 -4.61
N ARG A 51 -15.44 6.04 -4.03
CA ARG A 51 -16.47 6.99 -3.65
C ARG A 51 -17.19 7.54 -4.89
N ARG A 52 -16.42 7.86 -5.91
CA ARG A 52 -16.98 8.34 -7.18
C ARG A 52 -17.86 7.27 -7.81
N ASP A 53 -17.45 6.02 -7.76
CA ASP A 53 -18.24 4.91 -8.28
C ASP A 53 -19.54 4.74 -7.47
N ALA A 54 -19.46 4.87 -6.16
CA ALA A 54 -20.64 4.81 -5.30
C ALA A 54 -21.64 5.92 -5.65
N GLU A 55 -21.15 7.14 -5.80
CA GLU A 55 -22.00 8.29 -6.12
C GLU A 55 -22.67 8.12 -7.48
N ALA A 56 -21.97 7.55 -8.44
CA ALA A 56 -22.52 7.27 -9.77
C ALA A 56 -23.66 6.25 -9.71
N ASN A 57 -23.76 5.48 -8.63
CA ASN A 57 -24.81 4.49 -8.42
C ASN A 57 -25.81 4.91 -7.35
N GLY A 58 -25.78 6.17 -6.94
CA GLY A 58 -26.72 6.71 -5.94
C GLY A 58 -26.45 6.23 -4.53
N LEU A 59 -25.22 5.78 -4.24
CA LEU A 59 -24.83 5.27 -2.94
C LEU A 59 -23.89 6.24 -2.24
N GLU A 60 -23.82 6.17 -0.92
CA GLU A 60 -22.91 6.99 -0.14
C GLU A 60 -21.72 6.16 0.32
N LEU A 61 -20.54 6.76 0.25
CA LEU A 61 -19.31 6.14 0.70
C LEU A 61 -18.36 7.24 1.14
N GLU A 62 -17.67 7.03 2.25
CA GLU A 62 -16.57 7.91 2.64
C GLU A 62 -15.48 7.85 1.59
N ASP A 63 -14.55 8.80 1.63
CA ASP A 63 -13.43 8.77 0.70
C ASP A 63 -12.72 7.43 0.75
N CYS A 64 -12.53 6.83 -0.40
CA CYS A 64 -11.90 5.53 -0.53
C CYS A 64 -11.35 5.39 -1.95
N SER A 65 -10.05 5.24 -2.07
CA SER A 65 -9.38 5.14 -3.38
C SER A 65 -8.28 4.08 -3.34
N LEU A 66 -8.05 3.45 -4.47
CA LEU A 66 -7.03 2.42 -4.62
C LEU A 66 -6.02 2.85 -5.68
N LEU A 67 -4.75 2.85 -5.31
CA LEU A 67 -3.67 3.09 -6.27
C LEU A 67 -3.01 1.76 -6.59
N VAL A 68 -2.96 1.42 -7.88
CA VAL A 68 -2.38 0.16 -8.36
C VAL A 68 -1.03 0.49 -8.97
N ILE A 69 0.02 -0.06 -8.39
CA ILE A 69 1.41 0.32 -8.70
C ILE A 69 2.30 -0.91 -8.80
N GLY A 70 3.43 -0.77 -9.46
CA GLY A 70 4.37 -1.87 -9.52
C GLY A 70 5.59 -1.60 -10.35
N ASN A 71 6.52 -2.53 -10.25
CA ASN A 71 7.73 -2.56 -11.05
C ASN A 71 7.64 -3.80 -11.95
N PRO A 72 7.37 -3.61 -13.26
CA PRO A 72 7.18 -4.76 -14.16
C PRO A 72 8.37 -5.72 -14.20
N LYS A 73 9.59 -5.22 -14.02
CA LYS A 73 10.78 -6.07 -14.02
C LYS A 73 10.78 -7.02 -12.82
N LEU A 74 10.44 -6.51 -11.64
CA LEU A 74 10.40 -7.33 -10.43
C LEU A 74 9.20 -8.26 -10.45
N GLY A 75 8.05 -7.77 -10.91
CA GLY A 75 6.85 -8.58 -11.04
C GLY A 75 7.06 -9.76 -11.98
N THR A 76 7.75 -9.54 -13.08
CA THR A 76 8.06 -10.62 -14.03
C THR A 76 8.90 -11.71 -13.39
N LYS A 77 9.88 -11.35 -12.56
CA LYS A 77 10.71 -12.33 -11.87
C LYS A 77 9.87 -13.23 -10.95
N LEU A 78 8.92 -12.65 -10.26
CA LEU A 78 8.02 -13.42 -9.39
C LEU A 78 7.14 -14.36 -10.22
N LEU A 79 6.61 -13.86 -11.33
CA LEU A 79 5.75 -14.66 -12.21
C LEU A 79 6.51 -15.80 -12.86
N GLN A 80 7.80 -15.62 -13.13
CA GLN A 80 8.64 -16.68 -13.66
C GLN A 80 8.81 -17.83 -12.66
N GLU A 81 8.83 -17.52 -11.37
CA GLU A 81 8.91 -18.55 -10.34
C GLU A 81 7.57 -19.22 -10.11
N ASN A 82 6.52 -18.44 -9.97
CA ASN A 82 5.19 -18.96 -9.67
C ASN A 82 4.12 -18.04 -10.29
N PRO A 83 3.55 -18.42 -11.44
CA PRO A 83 2.57 -17.57 -12.11
C PRO A 83 1.30 -17.35 -11.30
N HIS A 84 1.02 -18.19 -10.31
CA HIS A 84 -0.16 -18.01 -9.45
C HIS A 84 -0.09 -16.71 -8.65
N VAL A 85 1.11 -16.21 -8.37
CA VAL A 85 1.28 -14.96 -7.62
C VAL A 85 0.71 -13.77 -8.39
N GLY A 86 0.51 -13.93 -9.69
CA GLY A 86 -0.08 -12.89 -10.53
C GLY A 86 -1.46 -12.43 -10.09
N ILE A 87 -2.18 -13.26 -9.33
CA ILE A 87 -3.49 -12.87 -8.80
C ILE A 87 -3.35 -11.71 -7.80
N GLU A 88 -2.18 -11.56 -7.19
CA GLU A 88 -1.90 -10.49 -6.21
C GLU A 88 -1.10 -9.33 -6.81
N LEU A 89 -0.78 -9.41 -8.09
CA LEU A 89 -0.05 -8.32 -8.78
C LEU A 89 -0.98 -7.57 -9.72
N PRO A 90 -0.73 -6.30 -9.97
CA PRO A 90 0.29 -5.41 -9.37
C PRO A 90 -0.01 -5.14 -7.89
N LEU A 91 0.92 -4.45 -7.22
CA LEU A 91 0.72 -4.04 -5.84
C LEU A 91 -0.35 -2.97 -5.75
N LYS A 92 -0.99 -2.85 -4.58
CA LYS A 92 -2.10 -1.93 -4.37
C LYS A 92 -1.93 -1.24 -3.03
N VAL A 93 -2.27 0.05 -2.99
CA VAL A 93 -2.37 0.81 -1.75
C VAL A 93 -3.76 1.41 -1.69
N LEU A 94 -4.47 1.09 -0.62
CA LEU A 94 -5.80 1.63 -0.36
C LEU A 94 -5.65 2.86 0.54
N VAL A 95 -6.30 3.96 0.18
CA VAL A 95 -6.35 5.16 1.00
C VAL A 95 -7.81 5.43 1.29
N PHE A 96 -8.19 5.48 2.55
CA PHE A 96 -9.60 5.61 2.89
C PHE A 96 -9.82 6.35 4.21
N THR A 97 -11.01 6.93 4.34
CA THR A 97 -11.42 7.66 5.54
C THR A 97 -12.36 6.80 6.36
N MET A 98 -12.02 6.63 7.63
CA MET A 98 -12.87 5.92 8.59
C MET A 98 -14.05 6.80 9.01
N PRO A 99 -15.15 6.22 9.52
CA PRO A 99 -16.26 7.03 10.02
C PRO A 99 -15.86 8.07 11.07
N SER A 100 -14.74 7.80 11.79
CA SER A 100 -14.21 8.74 12.78
C SER A 100 -13.53 9.96 12.15
N GLY A 101 -13.34 9.97 10.82
CA GLY A 101 -12.63 11.03 10.13
C GLY A 101 -11.15 10.77 9.95
N VAL A 102 -10.65 9.68 10.48
CA VAL A 102 -9.23 9.32 10.36
C VAL A 102 -8.96 8.76 8.97
N THR A 103 -7.88 9.19 8.35
CA THR A 103 -7.42 8.66 7.07
C THR A 103 -6.36 7.60 7.29
N LEU A 104 -6.53 6.46 6.64
CA LEU A 104 -5.60 5.32 6.71
C LEU A 104 -5.09 4.97 5.33
N LEU A 105 -3.86 4.46 5.29
CA LEU A 105 -3.34 3.75 4.12
C LEU A 105 -3.19 2.28 4.51
N GLU A 106 -3.54 1.40 3.59
CA GLU A 106 -3.43 -0.04 3.81
C GLU A 106 -2.87 -0.72 2.58
N PHE A 107 -2.00 -1.69 2.78
CA PHE A 107 -1.40 -2.46 1.69
C PHE A 107 -1.09 -3.87 2.17
N ASN A 108 -0.92 -4.80 1.23
CA ASN A 108 -0.62 -6.19 1.58
C ASN A 108 0.77 -6.33 2.16
N ASP A 109 0.88 -7.16 3.19
CA ASP A 109 2.17 -7.59 3.70
C ASP A 109 2.78 -8.59 2.71
N LEU A 110 3.84 -8.18 2.03
CA LEU A 110 4.43 -8.99 0.97
C LEU A 110 5.12 -10.25 1.51
N ILE A 111 5.51 -10.26 2.78
CA ILE A 111 6.11 -11.44 3.40
C ILE A 111 5.04 -12.50 3.64
N VAL A 112 3.85 -12.09 4.08
CA VAL A 112 2.71 -13.01 4.21
C VAL A 112 2.32 -13.56 2.83
N LEU A 113 2.34 -12.70 1.82
CA LEU A 113 2.06 -13.10 0.44
C LEU A 113 3.07 -14.13 -0.04
N ALA A 114 4.36 -13.90 0.23
CA ALA A 114 5.42 -14.84 -0.13
C ALA A 114 5.19 -16.21 0.48
N ASP A 115 4.83 -16.25 1.76
CA ASP A 115 4.54 -17.50 2.45
C ASP A 115 3.34 -18.20 1.82
N ARG A 116 2.28 -17.45 1.54
CA ARG A 116 1.07 -18.00 0.95
C ARG A 116 1.31 -18.68 -0.40
N PHE A 117 2.21 -18.15 -1.21
CA PHE A 117 2.52 -18.69 -2.54
C PHE A 117 3.81 -19.50 -2.58
N GLY A 118 4.41 -19.76 -1.43
CA GLY A 118 5.63 -20.59 -1.37
C GLY A 118 6.81 -19.98 -2.12
N ILE A 119 6.95 -18.66 -2.06
CA ILE A 119 8.06 -17.97 -2.74
C ILE A 119 9.34 -18.15 -1.93
N ASP A 120 10.36 -18.74 -2.55
CA ASP A 120 11.64 -19.00 -1.94
C ASP A 120 12.72 -18.00 -2.40
N GLN A 121 13.94 -18.20 -1.92
CA GLN A 121 15.06 -17.42 -2.40
C GLN A 121 15.37 -17.77 -3.87
N PRO A 122 15.83 -16.81 -4.70
CA PRO A 122 16.20 -15.45 -4.31
C PRO A 122 15.02 -14.47 -4.30
N ASN A 123 13.84 -14.85 -4.74
CA ASN A 123 12.71 -13.95 -4.89
C ASN A 123 12.10 -13.51 -3.56
N LEU A 124 12.28 -14.29 -2.51
CA LEU A 124 11.88 -13.86 -1.16
C LEU A 124 12.62 -12.59 -0.76
N GLU A 125 13.91 -12.48 -1.08
CA GLU A 125 14.68 -11.28 -0.81
C GLU A 125 14.18 -10.10 -1.64
N VAL A 126 13.78 -10.36 -2.88
CA VAL A 126 13.18 -9.32 -3.75
C VAL A 126 11.91 -8.77 -3.10
N LEU A 127 11.04 -9.65 -2.61
CA LEU A 127 9.81 -9.23 -1.93
C LEU A 127 10.10 -8.46 -0.64
N SER A 128 11.12 -8.86 0.11
CA SER A 128 11.53 -8.13 1.32
C SER A 128 11.97 -6.70 0.99
N LYS A 129 12.71 -6.53 -0.09
CA LYS A 129 13.13 -5.20 -0.54
C LYS A 129 11.93 -4.37 -1.01
N MET A 130 11.00 -4.99 -1.72
CA MET A 130 9.77 -4.33 -2.15
C MET A 130 8.95 -3.88 -0.94
N GLN A 131 8.86 -4.73 0.08
CA GLN A 131 8.16 -4.40 1.32
C GLN A 131 8.77 -3.16 1.98
N HIS A 132 10.09 -3.10 2.02
CA HIS A 132 10.79 -1.96 2.61
C HIS A 132 10.50 -0.67 1.81
N VAL A 133 10.52 -0.75 0.50
CA VAL A 133 10.20 0.40 -0.37
C VAL A 133 8.75 0.85 -0.16
N MET A 134 7.82 -0.11 -0.09
CA MET A 134 6.40 0.20 0.14
C MET A 134 6.19 0.87 1.48
N ALA A 135 6.83 0.38 2.53
CA ALA A 135 6.72 0.99 3.85
C ALA A 135 7.23 2.43 3.85
N GLY A 136 8.35 2.70 3.17
CA GLY A 136 8.87 4.05 3.03
C GLY A 136 7.92 4.96 2.26
N LEU A 137 7.36 4.46 1.17
CA LEU A 137 6.42 5.20 0.34
C LEU A 137 5.16 5.60 1.12
N VAL A 138 4.56 4.66 1.84
CA VAL A 138 3.34 4.94 2.59
C VAL A 138 3.59 5.87 3.78
N ARG A 139 4.74 5.74 4.44
CA ARG A 139 5.10 6.69 5.51
C ARG A 139 5.24 8.10 4.98
N GLU A 140 5.91 8.25 3.86
CA GLU A 140 6.05 9.56 3.22
C GLU A 140 4.69 10.14 2.85
N ALA A 141 3.81 9.35 2.23
CA ALA A 141 2.47 9.77 1.85
C ALA A 141 1.64 10.17 3.08
N ALA A 142 1.81 9.45 4.17
CA ALA A 142 1.08 9.69 5.42
C ALA A 142 1.63 10.90 6.19
N GLY A 143 2.77 11.45 5.79
CA GLY A 143 3.42 12.53 6.52
C GLY A 143 4.06 12.08 7.81
N GLN A 144 4.31 10.78 7.95
CA GLN A 144 4.95 10.23 9.13
C GLN A 144 6.46 10.22 8.93
N ASP A 145 7.18 10.51 9.99
CA ASP A 145 8.63 10.49 9.89
C ASP A 145 9.10 9.06 9.69
N LEU A 146 10.08 8.90 8.82
CA LEU A 146 10.73 7.62 8.66
C LEU A 146 11.48 7.30 9.96
N ALA A 147 11.55 6.02 10.28
CA ALA A 147 12.30 5.60 11.46
C ALA A 147 13.75 6.06 11.31
N GLN A 148 14.28 6.65 12.35
CA GLN A 148 15.68 7.04 12.36
C GLN A 148 16.55 5.79 12.43
N PRO A 149 17.66 5.78 11.72
CA PRO A 149 18.56 4.62 11.76
C PRO A 149 19.17 4.40 13.13
#